data_046fc3bfda03edef8da40ff4ea9e99ec
#
_entry.id   046fc3bfda03edef8da40ff4ea9e99ec
#
_cell.length_a   1.000
_cell.length_b   1.000
_cell.length_c   1.000
_cell.angle_alpha   90.00
_cell.angle_beta   90.00
_cell.angle_gamma   90.00
#
_symmetry.space_group_name_H-M   'P 1'
#
loop_
_entity.id
_entity.type
_entity.pdbx_description
1 polymer ?
#
loop_
_entity_poly.entity_id
_entity_poly.type
_entity_poly.pdbx_seq_one_letter_code
_entity_poly.pdbx_strand_id
1 'polypeptide(L)'
;MALLLVLLATCGTAQGAGGAGASPSPGVQPATKKELPWLTVPGGRMKTTLFYGPWQCRQQFMRSCQQECAQKGHQLMGCMWLADLKLDWEGSLVALPVPVKAGSRYGIWHCCCDYPELSKEKNETQRAQWDGFRDSFRDDWSKRFGKWPLENGDNWPGHHIHDLKHGGNPIDPNNIIPAQPGVHKAFNKAYPACYSGQPPWNTAGPDLPYTDT
;
A
#
# COMPACT_ATOMS: atom_id res chain seq x y z
N MET A 1 -65.48 -4.52 -36.22
CA MET A 1 -65.03 -5.26 -35.02
C MET A 1 -63.50 -5.30 -35.03
N ALA A 2 -62.87 -4.41 -34.27
CA ALA A 2 -61.43 -4.37 -34.16
C ALA A 2 -61.01 -4.87 -32.75
N LEU A 3 -60.29 -5.94 -32.75
CA LEU A 3 -59.83 -6.60 -31.52
C LEU A 3 -58.54 -5.90 -31.05
N LEU A 4 -58.64 -5.22 -29.91
CA LEU A 4 -57.51 -4.53 -29.28
C LEU A 4 -56.74 -5.52 -28.42
N LEU A 5 -55.53 -5.91 -28.84
CA LEU A 5 -54.65 -6.73 -28.03
C LEU A 5 -53.86 -5.79 -27.10
N VAL A 6 -54.14 -5.87 -25.80
CA VAL A 6 -53.36 -5.19 -24.75
C VAL A 6 -52.21 -6.11 -24.39
N LEU A 7 -50.98 -5.69 -24.80
CA LEU A 7 -49.76 -6.28 -24.34
C LEU A 7 -49.40 -5.68 -22.96
N LEU A 8 -49.57 -6.48 -21.91
CA LEU A 8 -49.06 -6.17 -20.59
C LEU A 8 -47.53 -6.39 -20.59
N ALA A 9 -46.78 -5.31 -20.65
CA ALA A 9 -45.35 -5.34 -20.40
C ALA A 9 -45.13 -5.50 -18.89
N THR A 10 -44.71 -6.67 -18.46
CA THR A 10 -44.21 -6.91 -17.12
C THR A 10 -42.83 -6.24 -17.02
N CYS A 11 -42.79 -5.15 -16.30
CA CYS A 11 -41.55 -4.49 -15.90
C CYS A 11 -40.82 -5.40 -14.91
N GLY A 12 -39.91 -6.22 -15.40
CA GLY A 12 -38.96 -6.95 -14.57
C GLY A 12 -37.99 -5.95 -13.95
N THR A 13 -38.16 -5.71 -12.67
CA THR A 13 -37.13 -4.98 -11.87
C THR A 13 -35.87 -5.85 -11.82
N ALA A 14 -34.96 -5.59 -12.71
CA ALA A 14 -33.56 -6.04 -12.53
C ALA A 14 -33.01 -5.38 -11.28
N GLN A 15 -33.04 -6.11 -10.18
CA GLN A 15 -32.23 -5.80 -9.03
C GLN A 15 -30.78 -5.93 -9.50
N GLY A 16 -30.19 -4.79 -9.87
CA GLY A 16 -28.77 -4.66 -10.03
C GLY A 16 -28.15 -4.91 -8.66
N ALA A 17 -27.64 -6.11 -8.48
CA ALA A 17 -26.68 -6.38 -7.43
C ALA A 17 -25.48 -5.47 -7.70
N GLY A 18 -25.53 -4.28 -7.10
CA GLY A 18 -24.37 -3.43 -6.95
C GLY A 18 -23.34 -4.20 -6.13
N GLY A 19 -22.54 -4.97 -6.82
CA GLY A 19 -21.29 -5.45 -6.29
C GLY A 19 -20.45 -4.22 -6.03
N ALA A 20 -20.59 -3.62 -4.85
CA ALA A 20 -19.55 -2.80 -4.29
C ALA A 20 -18.31 -3.66 -4.34
N GLY A 21 -17.41 -3.35 -5.28
CA GLY A 21 -16.08 -3.89 -5.30
C GLY A 21 -15.44 -3.50 -3.98
N ALA A 22 -15.60 -4.33 -2.99
CA ALA A 22 -14.81 -4.26 -1.79
C ALA A 22 -13.39 -4.28 -2.30
N SER A 23 -12.68 -3.15 -2.15
CA SER A 23 -11.24 -3.18 -2.13
C SER A 23 -10.88 -4.37 -1.28
N PRO A 24 -10.09 -5.33 -1.80
CA PRO A 24 -9.77 -6.50 -1.01
C PRO A 24 -9.16 -5.98 0.27
N SER A 25 -9.93 -6.04 1.34
CA SER A 25 -9.35 -5.86 2.66
C SER A 25 -8.14 -6.77 2.66
N PRO A 26 -6.95 -6.25 2.95
CA PRO A 26 -5.79 -7.09 3.02
C PRO A 26 -6.19 -8.21 3.94
N GLY A 27 -6.14 -9.41 3.42
CA GLY A 27 -6.56 -10.57 4.19
C GLY A 27 -5.75 -10.55 5.45
N VAL A 28 -6.42 -10.30 6.52
CA VAL A 28 -5.84 -10.29 7.84
C VAL A 28 -5.20 -11.63 8.04
N GLN A 29 -3.92 -11.64 8.22
CA GLN A 29 -3.16 -12.86 8.44
C GLN A 29 -2.38 -12.68 9.72
N PRO A 30 -2.48 -13.60 10.62
CA PRO A 30 -1.81 -13.52 11.89
C PRO A 30 -0.31 -13.49 11.72
N ALA A 31 0.31 -12.68 12.52
CA ALA A 31 1.75 -12.50 12.49
C ALA A 31 2.47 -13.66 13.13
N THR A 32 3.42 -14.22 12.44
CA THR A 32 4.50 -14.89 13.12
C THR A 32 5.61 -13.88 13.42
N LYS A 33 5.69 -13.45 14.65
CA LYS A 33 6.89 -13.06 15.40
C LYS A 33 7.89 -12.02 14.83
N LYS A 34 7.66 -11.37 13.72
CA LYS A 34 8.47 -10.20 13.35
C LYS A 34 7.62 -8.94 13.45
N GLU A 35 7.08 -8.74 14.63
CA GLU A 35 6.53 -7.44 14.98
C GLU A 35 7.65 -6.43 14.94
N LEU A 36 7.51 -5.47 14.05
CA LEU A 36 8.37 -4.31 14.01
C LEU A 36 7.46 -3.09 14.14
N PRO A 37 8.00 -2.09 14.58
CA PRO A 37 7.83 -1.36 15.80
C PRO A 37 6.51 -0.65 15.90
N TRP A 38 6.22 -0.32 17.09
CA TRP A 38 5.09 0.41 17.61
C TRP A 38 5.14 1.88 17.25
N LEU A 39 4.12 2.38 16.61
CA LEU A 39 3.78 3.78 16.63
C LEU A 39 2.72 3.99 17.71
N THR A 40 3.09 4.61 18.80
CA THR A 40 2.16 5.00 19.86
C THR A 40 1.70 6.42 19.59
N VAL A 41 0.41 6.64 19.51
CA VAL A 41 -0.17 7.97 19.30
C VAL A 41 -0.19 8.76 20.61
N PRO A 42 -0.01 10.09 20.59
CA PRO A 42 -0.11 10.92 21.76
C PRO A 42 -1.40 10.67 22.54
N GLY A 43 -1.28 10.42 23.83
CA GLY A 43 -2.42 10.06 24.68
C GLY A 43 -2.54 8.57 25.02
N GLY A 44 -1.65 7.71 24.53
CA GLY A 44 -1.53 6.29 24.95
C GLY A 44 -2.68 5.38 24.49
N ARG A 45 -3.58 5.86 23.65
CA ARG A 45 -4.80 5.14 23.26
C ARG A 45 -4.71 4.43 21.91
N MET A 46 -3.65 4.66 21.17
CA MET A 46 -3.50 4.11 19.84
C MET A 46 -2.19 3.37 19.66
N LYS A 47 -2.31 2.21 19.06
CA LYS A 47 -1.16 1.44 18.60
C LYS A 47 -1.30 1.21 17.11
N THR A 48 -0.26 1.57 16.39
CA THR A 48 -0.10 1.20 15.00
C THR A 48 1.06 0.24 14.91
N THR A 49 0.80 -0.96 14.46
CA THR A 49 1.83 -1.99 14.27
C THR A 49 2.03 -2.23 12.79
N LEU A 50 3.27 -2.14 12.33
CA LEU A 50 3.66 -2.48 10.97
C LEU A 50 4.41 -3.81 10.98
N PHE A 51 3.92 -4.75 10.19
CA PHE A 51 4.60 -6.00 9.89
C PHE A 51 5.22 -5.86 8.51
N TYR A 52 6.54 -5.85 8.43
CA TYR A 52 7.22 -5.54 7.18
C TYR A 52 7.62 -6.77 6.37
N GLY A 53 7.48 -6.64 5.04
CA GLY A 53 8.08 -7.52 4.05
C GLY A 53 9.56 -7.16 3.78
N PRO A 54 10.01 -7.31 2.52
CA PRO A 54 9.17 -7.60 1.35
C PRO A 54 8.71 -9.07 1.26
N TRP A 55 7.47 -9.25 0.83
CA TRP A 55 6.89 -10.56 0.54
C TRP A 55 6.29 -10.60 -0.86
N GLN A 56 6.11 -11.78 -1.42
CA GLN A 56 5.34 -11.95 -2.65
C GLN A 56 3.88 -11.56 -2.43
N CYS A 57 3.27 -10.93 -3.42
CA CYS A 57 1.84 -10.70 -3.41
C CYS A 57 1.08 -12.02 -3.58
N ARG A 58 -0.06 -12.15 -2.91
CA ARG A 58 -1.04 -13.20 -3.20
C ARG A 58 -1.67 -12.99 -4.57
N GLN A 59 -2.28 -14.05 -5.11
CA GLN A 59 -2.93 -14.03 -6.42
C GLN A 59 -3.94 -12.89 -6.59
N GLN A 60 -4.71 -12.57 -5.55
CA GLN A 60 -5.68 -11.47 -5.62
C GLN A 60 -5.02 -10.10 -5.83
N PHE A 61 -3.88 -9.84 -5.19
CA PHE A 61 -3.15 -8.58 -5.33
C PHE A 61 -2.38 -8.50 -6.64
N MET A 62 -1.88 -9.64 -7.13
CA MET A 62 -1.32 -9.73 -8.47
C MET A 62 -2.36 -9.30 -9.52
N ARG A 63 -3.61 -9.79 -9.41
CA ARG A 63 -4.71 -9.36 -10.31
C ARG A 63 -5.04 -7.88 -10.17
N SER A 64 -5.10 -7.38 -8.93
CA SER A 64 -5.33 -5.94 -8.69
C SER A 64 -4.23 -5.09 -9.31
N CYS A 65 -2.97 -5.48 -9.14
CA CYS A 65 -1.83 -4.82 -9.77
C CYS A 65 -1.88 -4.89 -11.30
N GLN A 66 -2.27 -6.03 -11.86
CA GLN A 66 -2.43 -6.16 -13.31
C GLN A 66 -3.46 -5.17 -13.86
N GLN A 67 -4.59 -5.04 -13.16
CA GLN A 67 -5.61 -4.05 -13.51
C GLN A 67 -5.12 -2.61 -13.35
N GLU A 68 -4.42 -2.31 -12.26
CA GLU A 68 -3.87 -0.99 -11.99
C GLU A 68 -2.84 -0.57 -13.06
N CYS A 69 -1.90 -1.44 -13.40
CA CYS A 69 -0.91 -1.16 -14.44
C CYS A 69 -1.60 -0.96 -15.80
N ALA A 70 -2.54 -1.84 -16.16
CA ALA A 70 -3.27 -1.74 -17.43
C ALA A 70 -4.08 -0.45 -17.55
N GLN A 71 -4.73 0.01 -16.47
CA GLN A 71 -5.45 1.30 -16.45
C GLN A 71 -4.53 2.50 -16.71
N LYS A 72 -3.27 2.37 -16.38
CA LYS A 72 -2.23 3.39 -16.60
C LYS A 72 -1.50 3.21 -17.94
N GLY A 73 -1.89 2.22 -18.76
CA GLY A 73 -1.24 1.92 -20.04
C GLY A 73 0.07 1.14 -19.91
N HIS A 74 0.27 0.47 -18.79
CA HIS A 74 1.47 -0.28 -18.46
C HIS A 74 1.21 -1.78 -18.28
N GLN A 75 2.28 -2.57 -18.35
CA GLN A 75 2.25 -3.99 -18.02
C GLN A 75 2.73 -4.23 -16.59
N LEU A 76 2.16 -5.23 -15.93
CA LEU A 76 2.64 -5.67 -14.63
C LEU A 76 3.91 -6.51 -14.81
N MET A 77 4.98 -6.09 -14.21
CA MET A 77 6.25 -6.83 -14.13
C MET A 77 6.33 -7.67 -12.86
N GLY A 78 5.86 -7.11 -11.75
CA GLY A 78 5.89 -7.79 -10.46
C GLY A 78 5.00 -7.11 -9.42
N CYS A 79 4.79 -7.78 -8.30
CA CYS A 79 4.06 -7.23 -7.17
C CYS A 79 4.79 -7.56 -5.87
N MET A 80 4.97 -6.54 -5.04
CA MET A 80 5.67 -6.64 -3.77
C MET A 80 4.76 -6.21 -2.63
N TRP A 81 4.53 -7.09 -1.68
CA TRP A 81 3.85 -6.76 -0.44
C TRP A 81 4.87 -6.17 0.54
N LEU A 82 4.71 -4.90 0.85
CA LEU A 82 5.69 -4.14 1.65
C LEU A 82 5.44 -4.28 3.14
N ALA A 83 4.20 -4.10 3.55
CA ALA A 83 3.85 -4.15 4.95
C ALA A 83 2.38 -4.49 5.15
N ASP A 84 2.08 -4.96 6.35
CA ASP A 84 0.73 -5.04 6.88
C ASP A 84 0.62 -4.13 8.09
N LEU A 85 -0.44 -3.34 8.14
CA LEU A 85 -0.64 -2.31 9.15
C LEU A 85 -1.87 -2.63 9.98
N LYS A 86 -1.67 -2.78 11.29
CA LYS A 86 -2.73 -2.90 12.27
C LYS A 86 -2.92 -1.58 13.01
N LEU A 87 -4.15 -1.13 13.08
CA LEU A 87 -4.56 0.06 13.83
C LEU A 87 -5.54 -0.30 14.93
N ASP A 88 -5.30 0.21 16.11
CA ASP A 88 -6.15 0.03 17.27
C ASP A 88 -6.94 1.31 17.60
N TRP A 89 -7.37 2.08 16.59
CA TRP A 89 -8.24 3.26 16.75
C TRP A 89 -8.92 3.69 15.46
N GLU A 90 -9.76 4.73 15.56
CA GLU A 90 -10.34 5.41 14.41
C GLU A 90 -9.45 6.57 13.94
N GLY A 91 -9.27 6.69 12.64
CA GLY A 91 -8.45 7.74 12.06
C GLY A 91 -8.18 7.54 10.58
N SER A 92 -7.19 8.24 10.07
CA SER A 92 -6.68 8.09 8.70
C SER A 92 -5.19 7.90 8.72
N LEU A 93 -4.71 6.97 7.91
CA LEU A 93 -3.29 6.80 7.66
C LEU A 93 -2.82 7.71 6.54
N VAL A 94 -1.57 8.15 6.66
CA VAL A 94 -0.92 8.92 5.60
C VAL A 94 -0.79 8.09 4.33
N ALA A 95 -0.42 6.83 4.43
CA ALA A 95 -0.28 5.93 3.30
C ALA A 95 -1.60 5.33 2.78
N LEU A 96 -2.71 5.56 3.47
CA LEU A 96 -4.04 5.06 3.10
C LEU A 96 -5.05 6.20 3.29
N PRO A 97 -5.51 6.82 2.21
CA PRO A 97 -6.36 8.03 2.27
C PRO A 97 -7.82 7.71 2.64
N VAL A 98 -8.03 6.71 3.46
CA VAL A 98 -9.36 6.28 3.91
C VAL A 98 -9.43 6.29 5.44
N PRO A 99 -10.58 6.66 6.01
CA PRO A 99 -10.82 6.50 7.45
C PRO A 99 -10.70 5.03 7.84
N VAL A 100 -10.02 4.75 8.94
CA VAL A 100 -9.85 3.41 9.49
C VAL A 100 -10.40 3.34 10.91
N LYS A 101 -10.93 2.18 11.27
CA LYS A 101 -11.49 1.93 12.60
C LYS A 101 -10.50 1.18 13.48
N ALA A 102 -10.68 1.26 14.79
CA ALA A 102 -9.94 0.46 15.74
C ALA A 102 -9.97 -1.03 15.39
N GLY A 103 -8.84 -1.69 15.51
CA GLY A 103 -8.67 -3.09 15.12
C GLY A 103 -8.61 -3.34 13.61
N SER A 104 -8.67 -2.29 12.80
CA SER A 104 -8.56 -2.43 11.34
C SER A 104 -7.15 -2.75 10.90
N ARG A 105 -7.04 -3.51 9.81
CA ARG A 105 -5.76 -3.85 9.18
C ARG A 105 -5.77 -3.47 7.71
N TYR A 106 -4.59 -3.08 7.22
CA TYR A 106 -4.39 -2.62 5.85
C TYR A 106 -3.09 -3.15 5.29
N GLY A 107 -3.16 -3.79 4.15
CA GLY A 107 -1.98 -4.14 3.38
C GLY A 107 -1.42 -2.92 2.65
N ILE A 108 -0.11 -2.88 2.59
CA ILE A 108 0.63 -1.91 1.80
C ILE A 108 1.45 -2.71 0.80
N TRP A 109 1.09 -2.60 -0.46
CA TRP A 109 1.79 -3.29 -1.54
C TRP A 109 2.13 -2.33 -2.65
N HIS A 110 3.06 -2.73 -3.49
CA HIS A 110 3.49 -2.00 -4.66
C HIS A 110 3.34 -2.84 -5.92
N CYS A 111 2.76 -2.24 -6.94
CA CYS A 111 2.66 -2.81 -8.28
C CYS A 111 3.83 -2.33 -9.12
N CYS A 112 4.79 -3.21 -9.38
CA CYS A 112 5.90 -2.91 -10.28
C CYS A 112 5.39 -2.99 -11.72
N CYS A 113 4.85 -1.88 -12.24
CA CYS A 113 4.53 -1.78 -13.65
C CYS A 113 5.81 -1.46 -14.45
N ASP A 114 5.79 -1.64 -15.76
CA ASP A 114 6.92 -1.37 -16.67
C ASP A 114 7.22 0.13 -16.85
N TYR A 115 7.22 0.86 -15.74
CA TYR A 115 7.60 2.29 -15.76
C TYR A 115 9.06 2.44 -16.15
N PRO A 116 9.38 3.38 -17.05
CA PRO A 116 10.76 3.70 -17.35
C PRO A 116 11.46 4.27 -16.12
N GLU A 117 12.73 3.93 -15.96
CA GLU A 117 13.56 4.62 -14.98
C GLU A 117 13.70 6.10 -15.35
N LEU A 118 13.60 6.96 -14.35
CA LEU A 118 13.86 8.39 -14.55
C LEU A 118 15.34 8.62 -14.86
N SER A 119 15.61 9.68 -15.63
CA SER A 119 16.98 10.15 -15.80
C SER A 119 17.61 10.50 -14.43
N LYS A 120 18.93 10.48 -14.38
CA LYS A 120 19.68 10.81 -13.17
C LYS A 120 19.24 12.17 -12.60
N GLU A 121 19.16 13.19 -13.45
CA GLU A 121 18.81 14.56 -13.06
C GLU A 121 17.40 14.64 -12.47
N LYS A 122 16.43 13.93 -13.08
CA LYS A 122 15.05 13.88 -12.57
C LYS A 122 14.98 13.19 -11.22
N ASN A 123 15.72 12.08 -11.08
CA ASN A 123 15.77 11.35 -9.81
C ASN A 123 16.43 12.20 -8.70
N GLU A 124 17.51 12.91 -9.00
CA GLU A 124 18.15 13.83 -8.08
C GLU A 124 17.22 14.97 -7.65
N THR A 125 16.46 15.52 -8.61
CA THR A 125 15.44 16.54 -8.31
C THR A 125 14.37 16.03 -7.36
N GLN A 126 13.85 14.82 -7.59
CA GLN A 126 12.87 14.21 -6.68
C GLN A 126 13.45 13.97 -5.28
N ARG A 127 14.70 13.53 -5.19
CA ARG A 127 15.38 13.36 -3.91
C ARG A 127 15.54 14.67 -3.16
N ALA A 128 15.91 15.75 -3.85
CA ALA A 128 15.98 17.07 -3.25
C ALA A 128 14.62 17.58 -2.76
N GLN A 129 13.53 17.30 -3.49
CA GLN A 129 12.17 17.60 -3.04
C GLN A 129 11.83 16.84 -1.76
N TRP A 130 12.14 15.54 -1.69
CA TRP A 130 11.97 14.74 -0.47
C TRP A 130 12.81 15.31 0.69
N ASP A 131 14.06 15.63 0.46
CA ASP A 131 14.95 16.19 1.49
C ASP A 131 14.40 17.49 2.08
N GLY A 132 13.78 18.34 1.28
CA GLY A 132 13.12 19.55 1.73
C GLY A 132 11.78 19.33 2.43
N PHE A 133 11.11 18.22 2.16
CA PHE A 133 9.77 17.90 2.67
C PHE A 133 9.79 17.00 3.91
N ARG A 134 10.77 16.15 4.05
CA ARG A 134 10.78 15.02 5.00
C ARG A 134 10.56 15.40 6.46
N ASP A 135 11.04 16.56 6.90
CA ASP A 135 10.92 16.93 8.31
C ASP A 135 9.50 17.41 8.63
N SER A 136 8.90 18.22 7.76
CA SER A 136 7.47 18.58 7.89
C SER A 136 6.57 17.35 7.80
N PHE A 137 6.89 16.39 6.93
CA PHE A 137 6.17 15.12 6.84
C PHE A 137 6.25 14.33 8.15
N ARG A 138 7.43 14.21 8.75
CA ARG A 138 7.62 13.50 10.03
C ARG A 138 6.87 14.17 11.17
N ASP A 139 6.82 15.49 11.18
CA ASP A 139 6.05 16.25 12.16
C ASP A 139 4.55 16.00 12.00
N ASP A 140 4.04 16.03 10.79
CA ASP A 140 2.63 15.76 10.52
C ASP A 140 2.24 14.31 10.78
N TRP A 141 3.12 13.36 10.45
CA TRP A 141 2.97 11.97 10.86
C TRP A 141 2.90 11.87 12.38
N SER A 142 3.81 12.52 13.09
CA SER A 142 3.91 12.43 14.55
C SER A 142 2.68 13.00 15.26
N LYS A 143 2.04 14.01 14.70
CA LYS A 143 0.77 14.54 15.20
C LYS A 143 -0.38 13.54 15.10
N ARG A 144 -0.33 12.65 14.12
CA ARG A 144 -1.43 11.70 13.83
C ARG A 144 -1.20 10.33 14.47
N PHE A 145 0.02 9.82 14.41
CA PHE A 145 0.35 8.43 14.70
C PHE A 145 1.35 8.25 15.83
N GLY A 146 1.79 9.34 16.46
CA GLY A 146 2.80 9.32 17.49
C GLY A 146 4.20 9.58 16.95
N LYS A 147 5.16 9.64 17.85
CA LYS A 147 6.53 10.06 17.53
C LYS A 147 7.11 9.24 16.37
N TRP A 148 7.71 9.94 15.40
CA TRP A 148 8.43 9.28 14.32
C TRP A 148 9.50 8.32 14.88
N PRO A 149 9.60 7.09 14.36
CA PRO A 149 10.51 6.10 14.90
C PRO A 149 11.97 6.51 14.76
N LEU A 150 12.75 6.14 15.76
CA LEU A 150 14.19 6.35 15.81
C LEU A 150 14.93 5.02 15.98
N GLU A 151 16.14 4.95 15.45
CA GLU A 151 17.10 3.87 15.74
C GLU A 151 18.44 4.51 16.05
N ASN A 152 19.00 4.23 17.22
CA ASN A 152 20.28 4.80 17.70
C ASN A 152 20.32 6.35 17.69
N GLY A 153 19.18 7.01 17.87
CA GLY A 153 19.05 8.47 17.84
C GLY A 153 18.75 9.05 16.46
N ASP A 154 18.88 8.27 15.40
CA ASP A 154 18.60 8.71 14.03
C ASP A 154 17.15 8.41 13.63
N ASN A 155 16.55 9.32 12.89
CA ASN A 155 15.23 9.11 12.31
C ASN A 155 15.25 7.95 11.33
N TRP A 156 14.22 7.10 11.41
CA TRP A 156 14.00 6.10 10.38
C TRP A 156 13.85 6.74 9.01
N PRO A 157 14.31 6.09 7.93
CA PRO A 157 14.01 6.54 6.59
C PRO A 157 12.51 6.51 6.31
N GLY A 158 12.03 7.51 5.56
CA GLY A 158 10.76 7.42 4.87
C GLY A 158 10.94 6.59 3.61
N HIS A 159 10.18 5.50 3.49
CA HIS A 159 10.20 4.65 2.32
C HIS A 159 9.09 5.04 1.37
N HIS A 160 9.43 5.31 0.11
CA HIS A 160 8.45 5.56 -0.94
C HIS A 160 7.91 4.23 -1.47
N ILE A 161 6.60 4.03 -1.34
CA ILE A 161 5.88 2.81 -1.79
C ILE A 161 6.07 2.63 -3.29
N HIS A 162 5.78 3.66 -4.09
CA HIS A 162 6.24 3.78 -5.46
C HIS A 162 7.57 4.52 -5.43
N ASP A 163 8.64 3.84 -5.78
CA ASP A 163 9.98 4.37 -5.61
C ASP A 163 10.28 5.56 -6.54
N LEU A 164 11.18 6.42 -6.09
CA LEU A 164 11.50 7.66 -6.81
C LEU A 164 12.15 7.41 -8.16
N LYS A 165 12.89 6.31 -8.30
CA LYS A 165 13.59 5.97 -9.54
C LYS A 165 12.63 5.68 -10.70
N HIS A 166 11.44 5.19 -10.39
CA HIS A 166 10.38 4.88 -11.35
C HIS A 166 9.22 5.88 -11.33
N GLY A 167 9.44 7.08 -10.81
CA GLY A 167 8.51 8.19 -10.90
C GLY A 167 7.53 8.31 -9.74
N GLY A 168 7.77 7.65 -8.63
CA GLY A 168 6.99 7.87 -7.41
C GLY A 168 7.01 9.33 -6.96
N ASN A 169 5.88 9.84 -6.48
CA ASN A 169 5.82 11.22 -6.01
C ASN A 169 6.61 11.37 -4.69
N PRO A 170 7.64 12.24 -4.65
CA PRO A 170 8.51 12.38 -3.49
C PRO A 170 7.86 13.04 -2.27
N ILE A 171 6.76 13.77 -2.49
CA ILE A 171 6.10 14.55 -1.44
C ILE A 171 4.62 14.17 -1.23
N ASP A 172 4.16 13.08 -1.84
CA ASP A 172 2.83 12.54 -1.57
C ASP A 172 2.86 11.76 -0.24
N PRO A 173 2.13 12.23 0.80
CA PRO A 173 2.07 11.53 2.07
C PRO A 173 1.54 10.09 1.95
N ASN A 174 0.71 9.80 0.93
CA ASN A 174 0.16 8.46 0.71
C ASN A 174 1.18 7.50 0.08
N ASN A 175 2.29 8.03 -0.41
CA ASN A 175 3.39 7.25 -0.99
C ASN A 175 4.52 6.96 0.01
N ILE A 176 4.39 7.37 1.27
CA ILE A 176 5.51 7.32 2.22
C ILE A 176 5.12 6.58 3.49
N ILE A 177 5.95 5.61 3.89
CA ILE A 177 5.82 4.92 5.17
C ILE A 177 7.15 4.96 5.94
N PRO A 178 7.12 4.98 7.28
CA PRO A 178 8.34 4.77 8.05
C PRO A 178 8.84 3.35 7.81
N ALA A 179 10.12 3.17 7.56
CA ALA A 179 10.73 1.86 7.44
C ALA A 179 11.98 1.78 8.30
N GLN A 180 12.08 0.70 9.09
CA GLN A 180 13.29 0.41 9.84
C GLN A 180 14.48 0.31 8.87
N PRO A 181 15.68 0.79 9.21
CA PRO A 181 16.81 0.87 8.27
C PRO A 181 17.15 -0.44 7.55
N GLY A 182 17.08 -1.58 8.26
CA GLY A 182 17.29 -2.90 7.65
C GLY A 182 16.18 -3.27 6.66
N VAL A 183 14.93 -2.96 6.99
CA VAL A 183 13.76 -3.17 6.12
C VAL A 183 13.85 -2.28 4.88
N HIS A 184 14.19 -1.00 5.05
CA HIS A 184 14.39 -0.07 3.93
C HIS A 184 15.45 -0.58 2.94
N LYS A 185 16.56 -1.12 3.45
CA LYS A 185 17.59 -1.76 2.62
C LYS A 185 17.05 -2.98 1.89
N ALA A 186 16.22 -3.81 2.56
CA ALA A 186 15.62 -4.99 1.95
C ALA A 186 14.67 -4.62 0.80
N PHE A 187 13.85 -3.58 0.97
CA PHE A 187 13.00 -3.06 -0.09
C PHE A 187 13.83 -2.56 -1.27
N ASN A 188 14.80 -1.68 -1.02
CA ASN A 188 15.66 -1.14 -2.08
C ASN A 188 16.40 -2.23 -2.86
N LYS A 189 16.76 -3.34 -2.22
CA LYS A 189 17.37 -4.50 -2.88
C LYS A 189 16.36 -5.28 -3.74
N ALA A 190 15.10 -5.32 -3.33
CA ALA A 190 14.06 -6.10 -4.01
C ALA A 190 13.44 -5.39 -5.22
N TYR A 191 13.34 -4.06 -5.20
CA TYR A 191 12.69 -3.27 -6.25
C TYR A 191 13.24 -3.53 -7.67
N PRO A 192 14.58 -3.56 -7.92
CA PRO A 192 15.08 -3.81 -9.27
C PRO A 192 14.60 -5.14 -9.85
N ALA A 193 14.55 -6.19 -9.03
CA ALA A 193 14.06 -7.49 -9.45
C ALA A 193 12.55 -7.48 -9.70
N CYS A 194 11.79 -6.73 -8.91
CA CYS A 194 10.35 -6.57 -9.09
C CYS A 194 10.03 -5.85 -10.41
N TYR A 195 10.67 -4.73 -10.68
CA TYR A 195 10.48 -3.95 -11.90
C TYR A 195 11.00 -4.64 -13.17
N SER A 196 11.97 -5.55 -13.03
CA SER A 196 12.46 -6.36 -14.16
C SER A 196 11.71 -7.68 -14.34
N GLY A 197 10.64 -7.91 -13.59
CA GLY A 197 9.81 -9.11 -13.74
C GLY A 197 10.53 -10.40 -13.32
N GLN A 198 11.47 -10.32 -12.39
CA GLN A 198 12.21 -11.49 -11.93
C GLN A 198 11.50 -12.21 -10.78
N PRO A 199 11.66 -13.54 -10.70
CA PRO A 199 11.24 -14.26 -9.51
C PRO A 199 11.89 -13.69 -8.22
N PRO A 200 11.16 -13.73 -7.11
CA PRO A 200 9.82 -14.29 -6.94
C PRO A 200 8.67 -13.31 -7.23
N TRP A 201 8.94 -12.09 -7.66
CA TRP A 201 7.99 -10.97 -7.69
C TRP A 201 6.97 -11.06 -8.83
N ASN A 202 7.27 -11.77 -9.89
CA ASN A 202 6.41 -11.96 -11.06
C ASN A 202 5.40 -13.11 -10.92
N THR A 203 5.41 -13.80 -9.80
CA THR A 203 4.49 -14.90 -9.49
C THR A 203 3.77 -14.64 -8.16
N ALA A 204 2.56 -15.20 -8.06
CA ALA A 204 1.84 -15.14 -6.80
C ALA A 204 2.55 -15.98 -5.73
N GLY A 205 2.72 -15.39 -4.58
CA GLY A 205 3.27 -16.05 -3.42
C GLY A 205 2.22 -16.85 -2.65
N PRO A 206 2.68 -17.62 -1.68
CA PRO A 206 1.82 -18.26 -0.69
C PRO A 206 1.10 -17.21 0.15
N ASP A 207 0.32 -17.66 1.08
CA ASP A 207 -0.18 -16.79 2.15
C ASP A 207 0.98 -16.08 2.85
N LEU A 208 0.67 -14.90 3.39
CA LEU A 208 1.67 -14.13 4.12
C LEU A 208 2.28 -14.99 5.24
N PRO A 209 3.58 -14.79 5.55
CA PRO A 209 4.31 -15.64 6.49
C PRO A 209 3.93 -15.37 7.96
N TYR A 210 2.78 -14.78 8.18
CA TYR A 210 2.20 -14.52 9.49
C TYR A 210 0.69 -14.75 9.43
N THR A 211 0.12 -15.10 10.56
CA THR A 211 -1.31 -15.38 10.73
C THR A 211 -1.90 -14.46 11.82
N ASP A 212 -3.18 -14.15 11.79
CA ASP A 212 -3.85 -13.44 12.89
C ASP A 212 -4.01 -14.37 14.08
N THR A 213 -3.36 -14.07 15.17
CA THR A 213 -3.63 -14.66 16.49
C THR A 213 -4.42 -13.69 17.33
#